data_892e4b1fbf1a57a308daceb27b34f063
#
_entry.id   892e4b1fbf1a57a308daceb27b34f063
#
_cell.length_a   1.000
_cell.length_b   1.000
_cell.length_c   1.000
_cell.angle_alpha   90.00
_cell.angle_beta   90.00
_cell.angle_gamma   90.00
#
_symmetry.space_group_name_H-M   'P 1'
#
loop_
_entity.id
_entity.type
_entity.pdbx_description
1 polymer ?
#
loop_
_entity_poly.entity_id
_entity_poly.type
_entity_poly.pdbx_seq_one_letter_code
_entity_poly.pdbx_strand_id
1 'polypeptide(L)'
;MATVSTMRYKAGLETKDRILDATRSLIAGKGLEGTTIKAICEEAGVLPGSFYNLFASKEQAILTVVREAIDAVDPDPKGQGTDTLDELVLAYERFLEEQPALARVYIRIAVSGAATNPELSGRLLRHHEGRVRRFASAIQRHAPEMAEDHATRRAETLVLALNGIALHRVLDPHFDVAAHARALLEDAAAVG
;
A
#
# COMPACT_ATOMS: atom_id res chain seq x y z
N MET A 1 -30.53 18.06 -18.56
CA MET A 1 -29.28 17.45 -19.04
C MET A 1 -28.33 16.93 -17.93
N ALA A 2 -28.57 17.22 -16.65
CA ALA A 2 -27.72 16.75 -15.52
C ALA A 2 -27.86 15.25 -15.20
N THR A 3 -29.01 14.62 -15.47
CA THR A 3 -29.32 13.24 -15.06
C THR A 3 -28.53 12.14 -15.78
N VAL A 4 -28.21 12.30 -17.07
CA VAL A 4 -27.50 11.28 -17.87
C VAL A 4 -26.01 11.22 -17.51
N SER A 5 -25.38 12.38 -17.23
CA SER A 5 -23.97 12.45 -16.80
C SER A 5 -23.77 11.79 -15.42
N THR A 6 -24.69 12.01 -14.50
CA THR A 6 -24.66 11.43 -13.15
C THR A 6 -24.87 9.90 -13.18
N MET A 7 -25.76 9.39 -14.03
CA MET A 7 -25.96 7.94 -14.21
C MET A 7 -24.73 7.25 -14.81
N ARG A 8 -24.08 7.86 -15.82
CA ARG A 8 -22.82 7.32 -16.40
C ARG A 8 -21.69 7.32 -15.39
N TYR A 9 -21.56 8.36 -14.61
CA TYR A 9 -20.56 8.45 -13.55
C TYR A 9 -20.77 7.36 -12.48
N LYS A 10 -22.01 7.18 -12.01
CA LYS A 10 -22.37 6.13 -11.04
C LYS A 10 -22.09 4.72 -11.58
N ALA A 11 -22.50 4.43 -12.82
CA ALA A 11 -22.22 3.14 -13.46
C ALA A 11 -20.71 2.88 -13.64
N GLY A 12 -19.90 3.93 -13.86
CA GLY A 12 -18.44 3.85 -13.92
C GLY A 12 -17.82 3.48 -12.58
N LEU A 13 -18.31 4.07 -11.48
CA LEU A 13 -17.87 3.75 -10.12
C LEU A 13 -18.22 2.31 -9.75
N GLU A 14 -19.47 1.87 -9.98
CA GLU A 14 -19.91 0.49 -9.73
C GLU A 14 -19.08 -0.54 -10.53
N THR A 15 -18.71 -0.20 -11.76
CA THR A 15 -17.84 -1.05 -12.59
C THR A 15 -16.42 -1.11 -12.02
N LYS A 16 -15.87 0.01 -11.54
CA LYS A 16 -14.58 0.07 -10.90
C LYS A 16 -14.54 -0.79 -9.63
N ASP A 17 -15.56 -0.67 -8.78
CA ASP A 17 -15.65 -1.43 -7.53
C ASP A 17 -15.70 -2.95 -7.81
N ARG A 18 -16.50 -3.40 -8.78
CA ARG A 18 -16.52 -4.82 -9.19
C ARG A 18 -15.17 -5.33 -9.68
N ILE A 19 -14.43 -4.52 -10.46
CA ILE A 19 -13.09 -4.88 -10.93
C ILE A 19 -12.12 -4.99 -9.74
N LEU A 20 -12.17 -4.08 -8.78
CA LEU A 20 -11.30 -4.10 -7.61
C LEU A 20 -11.63 -5.28 -6.68
N ASP A 21 -12.91 -5.60 -6.48
CA ASP A 21 -13.35 -6.75 -5.69
C ASP A 21 -12.92 -8.08 -6.34
N ALA A 22 -13.10 -8.22 -7.64
CA ALA A 22 -12.62 -9.37 -8.41
C ALA A 22 -11.09 -9.50 -8.33
N THR A 23 -10.38 -8.37 -8.43
CA THR A 23 -8.91 -8.35 -8.31
C THR A 23 -8.48 -8.81 -6.91
N ARG A 24 -9.14 -8.37 -5.84
CA ARG A 24 -8.87 -8.75 -4.45
C ARG A 24 -9.11 -10.25 -4.24
N SER A 25 -10.25 -10.75 -4.70
CA SER A 25 -10.62 -12.17 -4.64
C SER A 25 -9.60 -13.06 -5.34
N LEU A 26 -9.21 -12.70 -6.57
CA LEU A 26 -8.22 -13.45 -7.35
C LEU A 26 -6.83 -13.46 -6.69
N ILE A 27 -6.38 -12.33 -6.12
CA ILE A 27 -5.12 -12.26 -5.38
C ILE A 27 -5.15 -13.23 -4.20
N ALA A 28 -6.23 -13.21 -3.42
CA ALA A 28 -6.38 -14.07 -2.25
C ALA A 28 -6.41 -15.57 -2.62
N GLY A 29 -7.15 -15.93 -3.69
CA GLY A 29 -7.36 -17.31 -4.07
C GLY A 29 -6.31 -17.90 -5.01
N LYS A 30 -5.75 -17.09 -5.93
CA LYS A 30 -4.89 -17.57 -7.03
C LYS A 30 -3.51 -16.86 -7.08
N GLY A 31 -3.29 -15.88 -6.22
CA GLY A 31 -2.06 -15.08 -6.19
C GLY A 31 -1.85 -14.22 -7.45
N LEU A 32 -0.65 -13.66 -7.59
CA LEU A 32 -0.31 -12.74 -8.69
C LEU A 32 -0.41 -13.39 -10.07
N GLU A 33 0.02 -14.65 -10.20
CA GLU A 33 0.06 -15.37 -11.48
C GLU A 33 -1.37 -15.67 -12.00
N GLY A 34 -2.29 -16.02 -11.08
CA GLY A 34 -3.69 -16.28 -11.42
C GLY A 34 -4.50 -15.00 -11.62
N THR A 35 -3.99 -13.85 -11.25
CA THR A 35 -4.64 -12.54 -11.42
C THR A 35 -4.29 -11.99 -12.80
N THR A 36 -5.03 -12.42 -13.81
CA THR A 36 -4.92 -11.92 -15.19
C THR A 36 -6.07 -10.98 -15.52
N ILE A 37 -5.90 -10.08 -16.52
CA ILE A 37 -6.98 -9.18 -16.96
C ILE A 37 -8.21 -10.00 -17.37
N LYS A 38 -8.01 -11.13 -18.06
CA LYS A 38 -9.09 -12.03 -18.46
C LYS A 38 -9.85 -12.55 -17.24
N ALA A 39 -9.14 -13.10 -16.24
CA ALA A 39 -9.76 -13.61 -15.02
C ALA A 39 -10.49 -12.51 -14.24
N ILE A 40 -9.91 -11.31 -14.14
CA ILE A 40 -10.54 -10.16 -13.49
C ILE A 40 -11.85 -9.79 -14.19
N CYS A 41 -11.83 -9.70 -15.52
CA CYS A 41 -13.04 -9.38 -16.30
C CYS A 41 -14.13 -10.44 -16.16
N GLU A 42 -13.76 -11.72 -16.20
CA GLU A 42 -14.69 -12.84 -16.02
C GLU A 42 -15.33 -12.81 -14.64
N GLU A 43 -14.55 -12.65 -13.58
CA GLU A 43 -15.06 -12.62 -12.19
C GLU A 43 -15.86 -11.34 -11.90
N ALA A 44 -15.44 -10.19 -12.44
CA ALA A 44 -16.17 -8.92 -12.30
C ALA A 44 -17.44 -8.83 -13.17
N GLY A 45 -17.65 -9.75 -14.12
CA GLY A 45 -18.74 -9.70 -15.08
C GLY A 45 -18.66 -8.47 -15.98
N VAL A 46 -17.47 -8.10 -16.46
CA VAL A 46 -17.24 -6.94 -17.33
C VAL A 46 -16.52 -7.33 -18.62
N LEU A 47 -16.68 -6.52 -19.66
CA LEU A 47 -15.90 -6.70 -20.90
C LEU A 47 -14.49 -6.13 -20.73
N PRO A 48 -13.49 -6.67 -21.45
CA PRO A 48 -12.12 -6.13 -21.42
C PRO A 48 -12.02 -4.63 -21.72
N GLY A 49 -12.84 -4.11 -22.62
CA GLY A 49 -12.91 -2.67 -22.90
C GLY A 49 -13.28 -1.84 -21.68
N SER A 50 -14.18 -2.34 -20.82
CA SER A 50 -14.54 -1.66 -19.56
C SER A 50 -13.39 -1.62 -18.57
N PHE A 51 -12.59 -2.69 -18.52
CA PHE A 51 -11.37 -2.73 -17.72
C PHE A 51 -10.37 -1.66 -18.19
N TYR A 52 -10.03 -1.64 -19.49
CA TYR A 52 -9.06 -0.71 -20.05
C TYR A 52 -9.49 0.76 -20.01
N ASN A 53 -10.78 1.04 -19.91
CA ASN A 53 -11.27 2.40 -19.66
C ASN A 53 -10.95 2.91 -18.24
N LEU A 54 -10.67 2.00 -17.29
CA LEU A 54 -10.45 2.34 -15.87
C LEU A 54 -9.01 2.07 -15.41
N PHE A 55 -8.35 1.08 -15.98
CA PHE A 55 -7.00 0.65 -15.59
C PHE A 55 -6.16 0.37 -16.83
N ALA A 56 -4.98 0.97 -16.93
CA ALA A 56 -4.06 0.75 -18.04
C ALA A 56 -3.42 -0.65 -18.02
N SER A 57 -3.33 -1.28 -16.83
CA SER A 57 -2.73 -2.61 -16.66
C SER A 57 -3.30 -3.33 -15.43
N LYS A 58 -3.06 -4.64 -15.32
CA LYS A 58 -3.43 -5.40 -14.12
C LYS A 58 -2.68 -4.90 -12.87
N GLU A 59 -1.43 -4.49 -13.04
CA GLU A 59 -0.60 -3.96 -11.97
C GLU A 59 -1.22 -2.68 -11.38
N GLN A 60 -1.80 -1.83 -12.24
CA GLN A 60 -2.50 -0.65 -11.76
C GLN A 60 -3.74 -1.00 -10.93
N ALA A 61 -4.55 -1.98 -11.36
CA ALA A 61 -5.69 -2.45 -10.58
C ALA A 61 -5.24 -3.06 -9.24
N ILE A 62 -4.20 -3.91 -9.27
CA ILE A 62 -3.62 -4.53 -8.07
C ILE A 62 -3.11 -3.47 -7.09
N LEU A 63 -2.32 -2.49 -7.56
CA LEU A 63 -1.81 -1.42 -6.69
C LEU A 63 -2.92 -0.54 -6.13
N THR A 64 -4.05 -0.41 -6.84
CA THR A 64 -5.23 0.28 -6.30
C THR A 64 -5.83 -0.51 -5.13
N VAL A 65 -5.99 -1.83 -5.27
CA VAL A 65 -6.46 -2.70 -4.17
C VAL A 65 -5.51 -2.67 -2.97
N VAL A 66 -4.20 -2.70 -3.21
CA VAL A 66 -3.19 -2.59 -2.14
C VAL A 66 -3.33 -1.24 -1.41
N ARG A 67 -3.49 -0.15 -2.16
CA ARG A 67 -3.67 1.17 -1.57
C ARG A 67 -4.94 1.26 -0.73
N GLU A 68 -6.07 0.76 -1.23
CA GLU A 68 -7.32 0.71 -0.46
C GLU A 68 -7.16 -0.08 0.86
N ALA A 69 -6.40 -1.17 0.84
CA ALA A 69 -6.13 -1.95 2.04
C ALA A 69 -5.22 -1.21 3.05
N ILE A 70 -4.26 -0.43 2.56
CA ILE A 70 -3.42 0.45 3.40
C ILE A 70 -4.26 1.60 3.96
N ASP A 71 -5.09 2.25 3.12
CA ASP A 71 -5.96 3.36 3.53
C ASP A 71 -6.99 2.91 4.60
N ALA A 72 -7.41 1.63 4.57
CA ALA A 72 -8.35 1.07 5.55
C ALA A 72 -7.77 0.96 6.98
N VAL A 73 -6.46 0.88 7.11
CA VAL A 73 -5.76 0.84 8.42
C VAL A 73 -5.08 2.17 8.75
N ASP A 74 -5.26 3.20 7.92
CA ASP A 74 -4.64 4.50 8.09
C ASP A 74 -5.10 5.17 9.40
N PRO A 75 -4.20 5.55 10.33
CA PRO A 75 -4.56 6.22 11.57
C PRO A 75 -5.05 7.68 11.35
N ASP A 76 -4.70 8.28 10.22
CA ASP A 76 -5.12 9.65 9.87
C ASP A 76 -5.78 9.68 8.48
N PRO A 77 -6.99 9.10 8.32
CA PRO A 77 -7.67 9.01 7.02
C PRO A 77 -8.11 10.36 6.45
N LYS A 78 -8.06 11.42 7.27
CA LYS A 78 -8.37 12.80 6.85
C LYS A 78 -7.14 13.61 6.47
N GLY A 79 -5.94 13.07 6.67
CA GLY A 79 -4.68 13.75 6.37
C GLY A 79 -4.43 14.98 7.22
N GLN A 80 -4.83 14.95 8.50
CA GLN A 80 -4.64 16.07 9.44
C GLN A 80 -3.18 16.20 9.91
N GLY A 81 -2.36 15.18 9.66
CA GLY A 81 -0.96 15.15 10.05
C GLY A 81 -0.76 15.04 11.56
N THR A 82 -1.69 14.38 12.27
CA THR A 82 -1.64 14.21 13.73
C THR A 82 -1.17 12.85 14.19
N ASP A 83 -0.99 11.92 13.27
CA ASP A 83 -0.53 10.56 13.52
C ASP A 83 0.82 10.50 14.23
N THR A 84 0.93 9.61 15.18
CA THR A 84 2.17 9.32 15.91
C THR A 84 2.99 8.25 15.19
N LEU A 85 4.26 8.12 15.60
CA LEU A 85 5.14 7.08 15.07
C LEU A 85 4.59 5.68 15.38
N ASP A 86 4.11 5.47 16.61
CA ASP A 86 3.52 4.21 17.05
C ASP A 86 2.28 3.83 16.22
N GLU A 87 1.39 4.78 15.96
CA GLU A 87 0.19 4.56 15.14
C GLU A 87 0.56 4.19 13.69
N LEU A 88 1.58 4.82 13.11
CA LEU A 88 2.06 4.50 11.76
C LEU A 88 2.67 3.10 11.67
N VAL A 89 3.45 2.70 12.68
CA VAL A 89 4.04 1.35 12.75
C VAL A 89 2.96 0.30 12.99
N LEU A 90 2.02 0.57 13.90
CA LEU A 90 0.87 -0.32 14.16
C LEU A 90 -0.01 -0.50 12.91
N ALA A 91 -0.27 0.57 12.16
CA ALA A 91 -1.02 0.50 10.92
C ALA A 91 -0.31 -0.38 9.87
N TYR A 92 1.01 -0.29 9.81
CA TYR A 92 1.82 -1.13 8.93
C TYR A 92 1.78 -2.61 9.35
N GLU A 93 1.91 -2.89 10.65
CA GLU A 93 1.77 -4.24 11.23
C GLU A 93 0.38 -4.82 10.87
N ARG A 94 -0.69 -4.08 11.12
CA ARG A 94 -2.04 -4.51 10.80
C ARG A 94 -2.22 -4.83 9.32
N PHE A 95 -1.67 -4.01 8.42
CA PHE A 95 -1.70 -4.31 6.99
C PHE A 95 -1.03 -5.65 6.67
N LEU A 96 0.12 -5.95 7.25
CA LEU A 96 0.84 -7.21 7.02
C LEU A 96 0.09 -8.43 7.57
N GLU A 97 -0.55 -8.28 8.74
CA GLU A 97 -1.28 -9.36 9.42
C GLU A 97 -2.66 -9.61 8.79
N GLU A 98 -3.41 -8.55 8.51
CA GLU A 98 -4.77 -8.65 7.97
C GLU A 98 -4.80 -8.92 6.46
N GLN A 99 -3.74 -8.50 5.73
CA GLN A 99 -3.69 -8.57 4.26
C GLN A 99 -2.41 -9.23 3.72
N PRO A 100 -2.01 -10.43 4.20
CA PRO A 100 -0.72 -11.04 3.85
C PRO A 100 -0.59 -11.35 2.34
N ALA A 101 -1.70 -11.67 1.67
CA ALA A 101 -1.70 -11.91 0.22
C ALA A 101 -1.39 -10.62 -0.57
N LEU A 102 -1.98 -9.49 -0.17
CA LEU A 102 -1.73 -8.18 -0.80
C LEU A 102 -0.31 -7.68 -0.51
N ALA A 103 0.18 -7.85 0.72
CA ALA A 103 1.56 -7.51 1.08
C ALA A 103 2.57 -8.28 0.22
N ARG A 104 2.38 -9.59 0.06
CA ARG A 104 3.21 -10.45 -0.81
C ARG A 104 3.22 -9.97 -2.25
N VAL A 105 2.04 -9.67 -2.80
CA VAL A 105 1.91 -9.22 -4.19
C VAL A 105 2.53 -7.85 -4.38
N TYR A 106 2.35 -6.92 -3.43
CA TYR A 106 2.98 -5.61 -3.45
C TYR A 106 4.51 -5.70 -3.50
N ILE A 107 5.13 -6.49 -2.62
CA ILE A 107 6.58 -6.70 -2.60
C ILE A 107 7.06 -7.28 -3.94
N ARG A 108 6.34 -8.27 -4.46
CA ARG A 108 6.69 -8.90 -5.72
C ARG A 108 6.64 -7.94 -6.91
N ILE A 109 5.60 -7.10 -6.98
CA ILE A 109 5.49 -6.04 -8.00
C ILE A 109 6.60 -5.01 -7.81
N ALA A 110 6.92 -4.61 -6.57
CA ALA A 110 7.97 -3.65 -6.30
C ALA A 110 9.34 -4.14 -6.78
N VAL A 111 9.67 -5.41 -6.52
CA VAL A 111 10.98 -5.98 -6.90
C VAL A 111 11.07 -6.27 -8.40
N SER A 112 10.05 -6.89 -9.01
CA SER A 112 10.10 -7.29 -10.42
C SER A 112 9.67 -6.19 -11.38
N GLY A 113 8.70 -5.36 -11.00
CA GLY A 113 8.15 -4.32 -11.86
C GLY A 113 9.03 -3.08 -11.95
N ALA A 114 9.74 -2.72 -10.89
CA ALA A 114 10.65 -1.58 -10.88
C ALA A 114 11.80 -1.71 -11.91
N ALA A 115 12.25 -2.95 -12.18
CA ALA A 115 13.32 -3.21 -13.14
C ALA A 115 12.87 -3.10 -14.62
N THR A 116 11.58 -3.22 -14.91
CA THR A 116 11.06 -3.40 -16.28
C THR A 116 10.07 -2.34 -16.75
N ASN A 117 9.51 -1.57 -15.81
CA ASN A 117 8.48 -0.56 -16.10
C ASN A 117 8.78 0.77 -15.39
N PRO A 118 9.31 1.80 -16.09
CA PRO A 118 9.67 3.09 -15.49
C PRO A 118 8.48 3.83 -14.85
N GLU A 119 7.28 3.74 -15.41
CA GLU A 119 6.08 4.37 -14.85
C GLU A 119 5.69 3.73 -13.51
N LEU A 120 5.74 2.41 -13.45
CA LEU A 120 5.48 1.64 -12.23
C LEU A 120 6.54 1.95 -11.17
N SER A 121 7.82 1.96 -11.56
CA SER A 121 8.93 2.35 -10.68
C SER A 121 8.72 3.74 -10.09
N GLY A 122 8.36 4.73 -10.92
CA GLY A 122 8.08 6.09 -10.47
C GLY A 122 6.89 6.18 -9.49
N ARG A 123 5.86 5.34 -9.66
CA ARG A 123 4.72 5.29 -8.71
C ARG A 123 5.13 4.69 -7.37
N LEU A 124 5.91 3.59 -7.38
CA LEU A 124 6.40 2.94 -6.17
C LEU A 124 7.34 3.88 -5.39
N LEU A 125 8.22 4.59 -6.10
CA LEU A 125 9.14 5.56 -5.49
C LEU A 125 8.37 6.71 -4.83
N ARG A 126 7.39 7.31 -5.52
CA ARG A 126 6.56 8.37 -4.91
C ARG A 126 5.79 7.89 -3.67
N HIS A 127 5.32 6.64 -3.67
CA HIS A 127 4.67 6.06 -2.50
C HIS A 127 5.68 5.92 -1.34
N HIS A 128 6.88 5.42 -1.61
CA HIS A 128 7.97 5.34 -0.63
C HIS A 128 8.33 6.71 -0.05
N GLU A 129 8.54 7.70 -0.91
CA GLU A 129 8.83 9.09 -0.49
C GLU A 129 7.70 9.68 0.37
N GLY A 130 6.45 9.40 0.01
CA GLY A 130 5.28 9.82 0.79
C GLY A 130 5.29 9.22 2.20
N ARG A 131 5.61 7.93 2.31
CA ARG A 131 5.77 7.26 3.62
C ARG A 131 6.91 7.90 4.43
N VAL A 132 8.08 8.06 3.83
CA VAL A 132 9.23 8.70 4.51
C VAL A 132 8.86 10.07 5.05
N ARG A 133 8.24 10.93 4.24
CA ARG A 133 7.78 12.26 4.70
C ARG A 133 6.83 12.18 5.89
N ARG A 134 5.87 11.24 5.85
CA ARG A 134 4.89 11.07 6.93
C ARG A 134 5.55 10.64 8.24
N PHE A 135 6.46 9.66 8.17
CA PHE A 135 7.26 9.22 9.32
C PHE A 135 8.18 10.33 9.83
N ALA A 136 8.85 11.08 8.95
CA ALA A 136 9.68 12.23 9.33
C ALA A 136 8.86 13.30 10.07
N SER A 137 7.65 13.60 9.59
CA SER A 137 6.74 14.53 10.27
C SER A 137 6.32 14.04 11.66
N ALA A 138 6.07 12.74 11.83
CA ALA A 138 5.76 12.16 13.14
C ALA A 138 6.96 12.24 14.09
N ILE A 139 8.18 11.94 13.62
CA ILE A 139 9.43 12.08 14.38
C ILE A 139 9.63 13.54 14.79
N GLN A 140 9.45 14.49 13.84
CA GLN A 140 9.65 15.93 14.12
C GLN A 140 8.65 16.46 15.16
N ARG A 141 7.41 15.96 15.19
CA ARG A 141 6.44 16.33 16.23
C ARG A 141 6.84 15.82 17.60
N HIS A 142 7.45 14.62 17.67
CA HIS A 142 7.94 14.04 18.93
C HIS A 142 9.22 14.73 19.44
N ALA A 143 10.11 15.12 18.53
CA ALA A 143 11.38 15.78 18.82
C ALA A 143 11.53 17.09 18.00
N PRO A 144 10.85 18.18 18.42
CA PRO A 144 10.84 19.43 17.65
C PRO A 144 12.19 20.10 17.48
N GLU A 145 13.14 19.81 18.38
CA GLU A 145 14.52 20.31 18.34
C GLU A 145 15.42 19.55 17.36
N MET A 146 14.97 18.40 16.86
CA MET A 146 15.74 17.63 15.89
C MET A 146 15.77 18.34 14.53
N ALA A 147 16.95 18.41 13.91
CA ALA A 147 17.08 18.97 12.57
C ALA A 147 16.27 18.15 11.54
N GLU A 148 15.59 18.82 10.60
CA GLU A 148 14.70 18.22 9.62
C GLU A 148 15.38 17.12 8.78
N ASP A 149 16.63 17.35 8.36
CA ASP A 149 17.42 16.37 7.62
C ASP A 149 17.74 15.12 8.45
N HIS A 150 17.91 15.28 9.77
CA HIS A 150 18.11 14.17 10.69
C HIS A 150 16.81 13.36 10.88
N ALA A 151 15.67 14.04 11.08
CA ALA A 151 14.36 13.39 11.14
C ALA A 151 14.05 12.61 9.86
N THR A 152 14.39 13.17 8.70
CA THR A 152 14.23 12.51 7.40
C THR A 152 15.10 11.25 7.29
N ARG A 153 16.38 11.31 7.63
CA ARG A 153 17.26 10.11 7.60
C ARG A 153 16.77 9.02 8.56
N ARG A 154 16.30 9.38 9.75
CA ARG A 154 15.71 8.42 10.70
C ARG A 154 14.45 7.77 10.13
N ALA A 155 13.58 8.56 9.52
CA ALA A 155 12.39 8.06 8.86
C ALA A 155 12.72 7.09 7.70
N GLU A 156 13.71 7.42 6.87
CA GLU A 156 14.22 6.53 5.82
C GLU A 156 14.68 5.20 6.38
N THR A 157 15.53 5.23 7.42
CA THR A 157 16.04 4.02 8.08
C THR A 157 14.89 3.16 8.62
N LEU A 158 13.92 3.77 9.30
CA LEU A 158 12.77 3.08 9.86
C LEU A 158 11.88 2.46 8.75
N VAL A 159 11.60 3.20 7.68
CA VAL A 159 10.81 2.69 6.55
C VAL A 159 11.54 1.55 5.84
N LEU A 160 12.87 1.60 5.71
CA LEU A 160 13.67 0.51 5.16
C LEU A 160 13.63 -0.74 6.06
N ALA A 161 13.73 -0.57 7.38
CA ALA A 161 13.62 -1.67 8.34
C ALA A 161 12.22 -2.33 8.30
N LEU A 162 11.15 -1.53 8.25
CA LEU A 162 9.78 -2.01 8.08
C LEU A 162 9.62 -2.80 6.76
N ASN A 163 10.22 -2.34 5.66
CA ASN A 163 10.20 -3.09 4.40
C ASN A 163 10.96 -4.43 4.54
N GLY A 164 12.03 -4.47 5.32
CA GLY A 164 12.74 -5.71 5.69
C GLY A 164 11.86 -6.68 6.47
N ILE A 165 11.10 -6.19 7.45
CA ILE A 165 10.09 -6.96 8.21
C ILE A 165 9.05 -7.55 7.27
N ALA A 166 8.50 -6.75 6.35
CA ALA A 166 7.53 -7.23 5.37
C ALA A 166 8.10 -8.34 4.46
N LEU A 167 9.33 -8.17 3.99
CA LEU A 167 10.00 -9.21 3.21
C LEU A 167 10.17 -10.50 4.01
N HIS A 168 10.59 -10.41 5.27
CA HIS A 168 10.74 -11.58 6.15
C HIS A 168 9.40 -12.29 6.38
N ARG A 169 8.32 -11.55 6.61
CA ARG A 169 6.96 -12.10 6.75
C ARG A 169 6.50 -12.85 5.49
N VAL A 170 6.96 -12.42 4.30
CA VAL A 170 6.69 -13.14 3.05
C VAL A 170 7.50 -14.44 2.95
N LEU A 171 8.73 -14.46 3.46
CA LEU A 171 9.61 -15.63 3.45
C LEU A 171 9.21 -16.65 4.53
N ASP A 172 8.85 -16.16 5.70
CA ASP A 172 8.42 -16.98 6.86
C ASP A 172 7.02 -16.55 7.32
N PRO A 173 5.97 -17.36 7.07
CA PRO A 173 4.62 -17.09 7.55
C PRO A 173 4.46 -17.04 9.07
N HIS A 174 5.44 -17.51 9.85
CA HIS A 174 5.44 -17.49 11.32
C HIS A 174 6.30 -16.37 11.92
N PHE A 175 6.92 -15.54 11.05
CA PHE A 175 7.73 -14.42 11.51
C PHE A 175 6.90 -13.43 12.34
N ASP A 176 7.35 -13.15 13.56
CA ASP A 176 6.67 -12.24 14.50
C ASP A 176 6.90 -10.78 14.11
N VAL A 177 5.98 -10.27 13.29
CA VAL A 177 6.00 -8.87 12.82
C VAL A 177 5.89 -7.90 13.99
N ALA A 178 5.00 -8.19 14.96
CA ALA A 178 4.71 -7.31 16.09
C ALA A 178 5.94 -7.13 16.99
N ALA A 179 6.64 -8.23 17.33
CA ALA A 179 7.85 -8.16 18.16
C ALA A 179 8.95 -7.30 17.50
N HIS A 180 9.18 -7.49 16.18
CA HIS A 180 10.21 -6.75 15.45
C HIS A 180 9.83 -5.29 15.21
N ALA A 181 8.56 -4.99 14.93
CA ALA A 181 8.06 -3.64 14.80
C ALA A 181 8.18 -2.86 16.12
N ARG A 182 7.88 -3.51 17.25
CA ARG A 182 8.04 -2.91 18.59
C ARG A 182 9.51 -2.63 18.91
N ALA A 183 10.43 -3.56 18.64
CA ALA A 183 11.84 -3.35 18.83
C ALA A 183 12.36 -2.13 18.02
N LEU A 184 11.89 -1.94 16.79
CA LEU A 184 12.23 -0.75 15.99
C LEU A 184 11.76 0.56 16.65
N LEU A 185 10.59 0.56 17.30
CA LEU A 185 10.09 1.74 18.01
C LEU A 185 10.90 2.04 19.26
N GLU A 186 11.27 1.00 20.02
CA GLU A 186 12.12 1.13 21.22
C GLU A 186 13.50 1.69 20.85
N ASP A 187 14.14 1.16 19.80
CA ASP A 187 15.41 1.68 19.28
C ASP A 187 15.28 3.13 18.77
N ALA A 188 14.17 3.45 18.10
CA ALA A 188 13.87 4.79 17.64
C ALA A 188 13.67 5.78 18.80
N ALA A 189 13.15 5.35 19.95
CA ALA A 189 12.97 6.19 21.14
C ALA A 189 14.27 6.36 21.95
N ALA A 190 15.13 5.33 21.99
CA ALA A 190 16.35 5.32 22.81
C ALA A 190 17.46 6.28 22.32
N VAL A 191 17.38 6.80 21.12
CA VAL A 191 18.40 7.66 20.47
C VAL A 191 17.96 9.16 20.50
N GLY A 192 17.08 9.53 21.42
CA GLY A 192 16.60 10.90 21.65
C GLY A 192 17.41 11.64 22.70
#